data_914329097b4fe1b99409d174ec5e24fa
#
_entry.id   914329097b4fe1b99409d174ec5e24fa
#
_cell.length_a   1.000
_cell.length_b   1.000
_cell.length_c   1.000
_cell.angle_alpha   90.00
_cell.angle_beta   90.00
_cell.angle_gamma   90.00
#
_symmetry.space_group_name_H-M   'P 1'
#
loop_
_entity.id
_entity.type
_entity.pdbx_description
1 polymer ?
#
loop_
_entity_poly.entity_id
_entity_poly.type
_entity_poly.pdbx_seq_one_letter_code
_entity_poly.pdbx_strand_id
1 'polypeptide(L)'
;YEMLRSLVGSEMCIWDIYKAIKEDGFNPEETVVLAPDIGSVKMSQSYAKTLGMHFALIDKRRFAPNQAEVNHLIGELENLDVLIIDDMIDTAGTTVNASKAAMDEGAKSVTAVATHGVLSGPAIKRLNDSDINKIIITDTISFDEEKKTDKIKIVSVAKIFGEAVNRVHNGESVSALFEL
;
A
#
# COMPACT_ATOMS: atom_id res chain seq x y z
N TYR A 1 -3.56 -23.07 -17.03
CA TYR A 1 -3.56 -23.39 -15.59
C TYR A 1 -2.55 -22.58 -14.75
N GLU A 2 -1.53 -21.97 -15.36
CA GLU A 2 -0.60 -21.07 -14.66
C GLU A 2 -1.17 -19.67 -14.39
N MET A 3 -2.13 -19.20 -15.18
CA MET A 3 -2.78 -17.89 -14.99
C MET A 3 -3.60 -17.81 -13.71
N LEU A 4 -4.15 -18.92 -13.21
CA LEU A 4 -4.98 -18.92 -11.99
C LEU A 4 -4.18 -18.73 -10.69
N ARG A 5 -2.88 -19.01 -10.68
CA ARG A 5 -2.03 -18.81 -9.49
C ARG A 5 -1.63 -17.36 -9.28
N SER A 6 -1.60 -16.54 -10.32
CA SER A 6 -1.29 -15.10 -10.25
C SER A 6 -2.53 -14.22 -10.04
N LEU A 7 -3.74 -14.73 -10.29
CA LEU A 7 -4.99 -13.97 -10.21
C LEU A 7 -5.74 -14.11 -8.88
N VAL A 8 -5.35 -15.07 -8.04
CA VAL A 8 -5.99 -15.33 -6.74
C VAL A 8 -5.00 -14.96 -5.63
N GLY A 9 -4.97 -13.70 -5.29
CA GLY A 9 -4.09 -13.18 -4.26
C GLY A 9 -4.29 -11.68 -4.10
N SER A 10 -3.28 -11.00 -3.61
CA SER A 10 -3.26 -9.54 -3.41
C SER A 10 -3.64 -8.74 -4.67
N GLU A 11 -3.47 -9.30 -5.86
CA GLU A 11 -3.80 -8.65 -7.14
C GLU A 11 -5.30 -8.35 -7.31
N MET A 12 -6.21 -9.19 -6.78
CA MET A 12 -7.65 -8.92 -6.85
C MET A 12 -8.04 -7.69 -6.01
N CYS A 13 -7.44 -7.54 -4.85
CA CYS A 13 -7.72 -6.45 -3.92
C CYS A 13 -7.14 -5.11 -4.38
N ILE A 14 -6.15 -5.14 -5.29
CA ILE A 14 -5.48 -3.96 -5.85
C ILE A 14 -6.50 -3.00 -6.48
N TRP A 15 -7.51 -3.52 -7.18
CA TRP A 15 -8.52 -2.71 -7.86
C TRP A 15 -9.40 -1.89 -6.92
N ASP A 16 -9.81 -2.48 -5.81
CA ASP A 16 -10.59 -1.75 -4.80
C ASP A 16 -9.72 -0.69 -4.12
N ILE A 17 -8.43 -0.97 -3.94
CA ILE A 17 -7.46 0.01 -3.43
C ILE A 17 -7.25 1.15 -4.43
N TYR A 18 -7.06 0.87 -5.73
CA TYR A 18 -6.96 1.91 -6.77
C TYR A 18 -8.17 2.84 -6.76
N LYS A 19 -9.36 2.25 -6.67
CA LYS A 19 -10.60 2.99 -6.59
C LYS A 19 -10.65 3.88 -5.34
N ALA A 20 -10.28 3.32 -4.19
CA ALA A 20 -10.23 4.05 -2.94
C ALA A 20 -9.25 5.23 -2.97
N ILE A 21 -8.07 5.07 -3.61
CA ILE A 21 -7.08 6.13 -3.80
C ILE A 21 -7.66 7.23 -4.72
N LYS A 22 -8.30 6.85 -5.83
CA LYS A 22 -8.95 7.83 -6.74
C LYS A 22 -10.09 8.60 -6.05
N GLU A 23 -10.90 7.91 -5.25
CA GLU A 23 -11.99 8.53 -4.48
C GLU A 23 -11.49 9.50 -3.40
N ASP A 24 -10.29 9.27 -2.87
CA ASP A 24 -9.65 10.16 -1.92
C ASP A 24 -9.13 11.47 -2.55
N GLY A 25 -9.15 11.58 -3.89
CA GLY A 25 -8.91 12.82 -4.62
C GLY A 25 -7.44 13.24 -4.74
N PHE A 26 -6.51 12.29 -4.67
CA PHE A 26 -5.09 12.58 -4.91
C PHE A 26 -4.86 13.12 -6.32
N ASN A 27 -4.13 14.24 -6.41
CA ASN A 27 -3.70 14.79 -7.70
C ASN A 27 -2.48 14.01 -8.20
N PRO A 28 -2.55 13.33 -9.38
CA PRO A 28 -1.43 12.55 -9.88
C PRO A 28 -0.13 13.33 -10.07
N GLU A 29 -0.21 14.61 -10.45
CA GLU A 29 0.97 15.47 -10.67
C GLU A 29 1.63 15.93 -9.36
N GLU A 30 0.89 15.90 -8.24
CA GLU A 30 1.35 16.30 -6.91
C GLU A 30 1.53 15.10 -5.97
N THR A 31 1.43 13.88 -6.50
CA THR A 31 1.50 12.65 -5.70
C THR A 31 2.60 11.74 -6.19
N VAL A 32 3.32 11.15 -5.24
CA VAL A 32 4.37 10.17 -5.50
C VAL A 32 4.07 8.86 -4.78
N VAL A 33 4.18 7.75 -5.50
CA VAL A 33 4.11 6.40 -4.93
C VAL A 33 5.51 6.01 -4.45
N LEU A 34 5.65 5.73 -3.17
CA LEU A 34 6.90 5.37 -2.51
C LEU A 34 6.93 3.87 -2.20
N ALA A 35 7.89 3.15 -2.78
CA ALA A 35 8.23 1.79 -2.36
C ALA A 35 9.04 1.83 -1.06
N PRO A 36 8.55 1.27 0.05
CA PRO A 36 9.24 1.32 1.35
C PRO A 36 10.49 0.44 1.42
N ASP A 37 10.64 -0.48 0.48
CA ASP A 37 11.80 -1.34 0.30
C ASP A 37 11.86 -1.92 -1.13
N ILE A 38 12.93 -2.68 -1.43
CA ILE A 38 13.16 -3.27 -2.75
C ILE A 38 12.09 -4.34 -3.08
N GLY A 39 11.56 -5.03 -2.08
CA GLY A 39 10.54 -6.08 -2.27
C GLY A 39 9.24 -5.55 -2.85
N SER A 40 8.84 -4.34 -2.46
CA SER A 40 7.61 -3.69 -2.90
C SER A 40 7.72 -2.87 -4.19
N VAL A 41 8.94 -2.73 -4.77
CA VAL A 41 9.20 -1.89 -5.96
C VAL A 41 8.29 -2.23 -7.13
N LYS A 42 8.19 -3.52 -7.50
CA LYS A 42 7.40 -3.95 -8.66
C LYS A 42 5.92 -3.57 -8.51
N MET A 43 5.37 -3.80 -7.33
CA MET A 43 3.98 -3.45 -7.02
C MET A 43 3.78 -1.95 -7.03
N SER A 44 4.62 -1.19 -6.32
CA SER A 44 4.55 0.27 -6.25
C SER A 44 4.69 0.94 -7.61
N GLN A 45 5.57 0.44 -8.49
CA GLN A 45 5.68 0.90 -9.89
C GLN A 45 4.39 0.66 -10.68
N SER A 46 3.72 -0.48 -10.47
CA SER A 46 2.44 -0.77 -11.10
C SER A 46 1.38 0.24 -10.66
N TYR A 47 1.33 0.56 -9.37
CA TYR A 47 0.43 1.58 -8.84
C TYR A 47 0.74 2.96 -9.44
N ALA A 48 1.99 3.40 -9.41
CA ALA A 48 2.39 4.70 -9.97
C ALA A 48 1.98 4.82 -11.44
N LYS A 49 2.26 3.79 -12.25
CA LYS A 49 1.90 3.76 -13.67
C LYS A 49 0.38 3.82 -13.89
N THR A 50 -0.40 3.03 -13.16
CA THR A 50 -1.86 2.94 -13.34
C THR A 50 -2.57 4.20 -12.86
N LEU A 51 -2.03 4.85 -11.80
CA LEU A 51 -2.58 6.09 -11.26
C LEU A 51 -2.04 7.34 -11.96
N GLY A 52 -1.01 7.21 -12.82
CA GLY A 52 -0.35 8.33 -13.49
C GLY A 52 0.48 9.21 -12.54
N MET A 53 0.95 8.62 -11.43
CA MET A 53 1.69 9.31 -10.37
C MET A 53 3.21 9.15 -10.54
N HIS A 54 3.98 10.00 -9.86
CA HIS A 54 5.43 9.85 -9.74
C HIS A 54 5.78 8.59 -8.95
N PHE A 55 7.04 8.14 -9.08
CA PHE A 55 7.55 6.97 -8.37
C PHE A 55 8.85 7.27 -7.66
N ALA A 56 8.97 6.81 -6.41
CA ALA A 56 10.17 6.86 -5.60
C ALA A 56 10.39 5.53 -4.86
N LEU A 57 11.60 5.29 -4.39
CA LEU A 57 11.90 4.08 -3.60
C LEU A 57 12.93 4.37 -2.51
N ILE A 58 12.87 3.58 -1.44
CA ILE A 58 13.87 3.54 -0.38
C ILE A 58 14.75 2.30 -0.58
N ASP A 59 16.02 2.53 -0.92
CA ASP A 59 17.05 1.48 -0.98
C ASP A 59 17.72 1.35 0.40
N LYS A 60 17.36 0.28 1.12
CA LYS A 60 17.94 -0.04 2.43
C LYS A 60 19.18 -0.89 2.23
N ARG A 61 20.36 -0.32 2.45
CA ARG A 61 21.61 -1.06 2.40
C ARG A 61 22.16 -1.32 3.81
N ARG A 62 22.32 -2.60 4.12
CA ARG A 62 23.07 -3.07 5.30
C ARG A 62 24.48 -3.42 4.85
N PHE A 63 25.46 -2.57 5.15
CA PHE A 63 26.86 -2.81 4.77
C PHE A 63 27.57 -3.81 5.69
N ALA A 64 27.11 -4.00 6.94
CA ALA A 64 27.60 -5.02 7.86
C ALA A 64 26.63 -5.26 9.02
N PRO A 65 26.73 -6.44 9.71
CA PRO A 65 26.03 -6.65 10.99
C PRO A 65 26.41 -5.57 11.99
N ASN A 66 25.43 -4.94 12.65
CA ASN A 66 25.61 -3.88 13.66
C ASN A 66 26.04 -2.48 13.15
N GLN A 67 25.96 -2.22 11.83
CA GLN A 67 26.08 -0.85 11.33
C GLN A 67 24.69 -0.23 11.14
N ALA A 68 24.61 1.11 11.26
CA ALA A 68 23.39 1.85 11.02
C ALA A 68 22.87 1.59 9.59
N GLU A 69 21.56 1.37 9.46
CA GLU A 69 20.93 1.26 8.14
C GLU A 69 21.06 2.62 7.42
N VAL A 70 21.68 2.63 6.26
CA VAL A 70 21.70 3.80 5.39
C VAL A 70 20.53 3.63 4.41
N ASN A 71 19.55 4.50 4.53
CA ASN A 71 18.43 4.57 3.61
C ASN A 71 18.81 5.55 2.51
N HIS A 72 18.91 5.10 1.26
CA HIS A 72 19.01 5.97 0.10
C HIS A 72 17.62 6.09 -0.52
N LEU A 73 17.07 7.31 -0.48
CA LEU A 73 15.86 7.62 -1.19
C LEU A 73 16.21 7.97 -2.64
N ILE A 74 15.51 7.37 -3.58
CA ILE A 74 15.64 7.62 -5.01
C ILE A 74 14.30 8.14 -5.51
N GLY A 75 14.26 9.38 -5.99
CA GLY A 75 13.07 10.12 -6.41
C GLY A 75 12.94 11.44 -5.68
N GLU A 76 11.98 12.26 -6.08
CA GLU A 76 11.68 13.55 -5.49
C GLU A 76 10.41 13.47 -4.66
N LEU A 77 10.43 13.96 -3.42
CA LEU A 77 9.29 13.94 -2.49
C LEU A 77 8.92 15.35 -2.01
N GLU A 78 9.78 16.35 -2.23
CA GLU A 78 9.61 17.70 -1.70
C GLU A 78 8.26 18.30 -2.14
N ASN A 79 7.45 18.71 -1.17
CA ASN A 79 6.11 19.29 -1.35
C ASN A 79 5.08 18.38 -2.04
N LEU A 80 5.33 17.05 -2.14
CA LEU A 80 4.41 16.08 -2.71
C LEU A 80 3.65 15.31 -1.64
N ASP A 81 2.45 14.87 -2.00
CA ASP A 81 1.70 13.88 -1.22
C ASP A 81 2.29 12.48 -1.49
N VAL A 82 2.65 11.74 -0.45
CA VAL A 82 3.33 10.44 -0.56
C VAL A 82 2.38 9.29 -0.27
N LEU A 83 2.28 8.34 -1.19
CA LEU A 83 1.59 7.06 -1.02
C LEU A 83 2.61 5.95 -0.80
N ILE A 84 2.78 5.47 0.43
CA ILE A 84 3.59 4.29 0.73
C ILE A 84 2.74 3.07 0.42
N ILE A 85 3.17 2.24 -0.54
CA ILE A 85 2.43 1.05 -0.98
C ILE A 85 3.19 -0.21 -0.61
N ASP A 86 2.51 -1.12 0.11
CA ASP A 86 3.05 -2.41 0.50
C ASP A 86 1.97 -3.50 0.36
N ASP A 87 2.34 -4.78 0.38
CA ASP A 87 1.37 -5.89 0.38
C ASP A 87 0.72 -6.04 1.74
N MET A 88 1.47 -5.84 2.82
CA MET A 88 0.96 -5.95 4.18
C MET A 88 1.58 -4.94 5.15
N ILE A 89 0.81 -4.56 6.15
CA ILE A 89 1.31 -3.87 7.35
C ILE A 89 1.17 -4.83 8.53
N ASP A 90 2.30 -5.42 8.95
CA ASP A 90 2.33 -6.30 10.13
C ASP A 90 2.63 -5.49 11.39
N THR A 91 3.89 -5.34 11.78
CA THR A 91 4.28 -4.58 12.99
C THR A 91 4.42 -3.08 12.75
N ALA A 92 4.18 -2.62 11.53
CA ALA A 92 4.29 -1.24 11.03
C ALA A 92 5.70 -0.62 11.09
N GLY A 93 6.74 -1.41 11.36
CA GLY A 93 8.11 -0.87 11.45
C GLY A 93 8.61 -0.30 10.13
N THR A 94 8.48 -1.05 9.03
CA THR A 94 8.88 -0.64 7.68
C THR A 94 8.12 0.61 7.25
N THR A 95 6.80 0.59 7.41
CA THR A 95 5.90 1.67 7.00
C THR A 95 6.20 2.98 7.73
N VAL A 96 6.40 2.93 9.06
CA VAL A 96 6.72 4.11 9.88
C VAL A 96 8.11 4.65 9.56
N ASN A 97 9.11 3.78 9.35
CA ASN A 97 10.44 4.24 8.95
C ASN A 97 10.42 4.91 7.56
N ALA A 98 9.63 4.36 6.62
CA ALA A 98 9.45 4.96 5.31
C ALA A 98 8.72 6.32 5.39
N SER A 99 7.70 6.43 6.23
CA SER A 99 7.02 7.70 6.50
C SER A 99 7.96 8.76 7.04
N LYS A 100 8.77 8.39 8.03
CA LYS A 100 9.77 9.32 8.58
C LYS A 100 10.77 9.77 7.50
N ALA A 101 11.32 8.84 6.72
CA ALA A 101 12.24 9.17 5.65
C ALA A 101 11.59 10.11 4.61
N ALA A 102 10.32 9.91 4.28
CA ALA A 102 9.58 10.78 3.38
C ALA A 102 9.39 12.20 3.95
N MET A 103 9.05 12.32 5.23
CA MET A 103 8.91 13.61 5.89
C MET A 103 10.24 14.35 6.03
N ASP A 104 11.32 13.62 6.33
CA ASP A 104 12.68 14.18 6.40
C ASP A 104 13.14 14.75 5.02
N GLU A 105 12.62 14.22 3.91
CA GLU A 105 12.83 14.68 2.53
C GLU A 105 11.78 15.71 2.05
N GLY A 106 11.01 16.28 2.97
CA GLY A 106 10.10 17.40 2.68
C GLY A 106 8.74 17.01 2.10
N ALA A 107 8.30 15.78 2.26
CA ALA A 107 6.95 15.38 1.86
C ALA A 107 5.88 16.25 2.53
N LYS A 108 4.82 16.58 1.79
CA LYS A 108 3.69 17.38 2.28
C LYS A 108 2.77 16.56 3.20
N SER A 109 2.51 15.31 2.83
CA SER A 109 1.71 14.38 3.61
C SER A 109 2.10 12.94 3.30
N VAL A 110 1.77 12.00 4.20
CA VAL A 110 2.02 10.58 3.99
C VAL A 110 0.76 9.76 4.22
N THR A 111 0.39 8.96 3.23
CA THR A 111 -0.66 7.94 3.33
C THR A 111 -0.05 6.56 3.13
N ALA A 112 -0.27 5.65 4.07
CA ALA A 112 0.13 4.26 3.93
C ALA A 112 -1.02 3.43 3.34
N VAL A 113 -0.69 2.56 2.41
CA VAL A 113 -1.66 1.72 1.70
C VAL A 113 -1.16 0.28 1.71
N ALA A 114 -1.98 -0.66 2.16
CA ALA A 114 -1.65 -2.07 2.09
C ALA A 114 -2.89 -2.92 1.83
N THR A 115 -2.70 -4.05 1.14
CA THR A 115 -3.77 -5.03 0.97
C THR A 115 -4.12 -5.65 2.32
N HIS A 116 -3.13 -6.11 3.07
CA HIS A 116 -3.34 -6.87 4.30
C HIS A 116 -2.95 -6.06 5.55
N GLY A 117 -3.95 -5.65 6.32
CA GLY A 117 -3.74 -5.01 7.62
C GLY A 117 -3.63 -6.05 8.74
N VAL A 118 -2.46 -6.71 8.90
CA VAL A 118 -2.23 -7.67 9.98
C VAL A 118 -2.22 -6.96 11.34
N LEU A 119 -1.56 -5.83 11.43
CA LEU A 119 -1.54 -4.90 12.56
C LEU A 119 -1.23 -5.59 13.89
N SER A 120 -0.16 -6.41 13.89
CA SER A 120 0.24 -7.18 15.06
C SER A 120 1.08 -6.37 16.05
N GLY A 121 1.06 -6.81 17.30
CA GLY A 121 1.92 -6.28 18.35
C GLY A 121 1.83 -4.76 18.50
N PRO A 122 2.94 -4.02 18.34
CA PRO A 122 2.98 -2.57 18.56
C PRO A 122 2.47 -1.73 17.37
N ALA A 123 1.91 -2.34 16.31
CA ALA A 123 1.58 -1.67 15.06
C ALA A 123 0.71 -0.42 15.26
N ILE A 124 -0.42 -0.57 15.95
CA ILE A 124 -1.37 0.54 16.17
C ILE A 124 -0.69 1.71 16.90
N LYS A 125 0.08 1.41 17.95
CA LYS A 125 0.81 2.46 18.67
C LYS A 125 1.79 3.18 17.75
N ARG A 126 2.60 2.43 16.98
CA ARG A 126 3.58 3.00 16.04
C ARG A 126 2.94 3.87 14.99
N LEU A 127 1.82 3.42 14.40
CA LEU A 127 1.08 4.16 13.38
C LEU A 127 0.46 5.44 13.94
N ASN A 128 -0.09 5.39 15.16
CA ASN A 128 -0.65 6.57 15.81
C ASN A 128 0.42 7.61 16.15
N ASP A 129 1.58 7.16 16.63
CA ASP A 129 2.70 8.01 17.02
C ASP A 129 3.51 8.52 15.80
N SER A 130 3.21 8.06 14.57
CA SER A 130 3.91 8.44 13.34
C SER A 130 3.33 9.64 12.63
N ASP A 131 4.09 10.18 11.66
CA ASP A 131 3.67 11.28 10.78
C ASP A 131 2.69 10.83 9.68
N ILE A 132 2.26 9.55 9.67
CA ILE A 132 1.28 9.04 8.72
C ILE A 132 -0.07 9.70 8.99
N ASN A 133 -0.61 10.36 7.96
CA ASN A 133 -1.91 11.04 8.05
C ASN A 133 -3.09 10.08 7.89
N LYS A 134 -2.96 9.10 6.99
CA LYS A 134 -4.01 8.13 6.67
C LYS A 134 -3.42 6.75 6.39
N ILE A 135 -4.18 5.73 6.70
CA ILE A 135 -3.84 4.33 6.44
C ILE A 135 -5.03 3.70 5.72
N ILE A 136 -4.79 3.14 4.53
CA ILE A 136 -5.82 2.46 3.74
C ILE A 136 -5.46 0.98 3.72
N ILE A 137 -6.32 0.14 4.25
CA ILE A 137 -6.20 -1.32 4.24
C ILE A 137 -7.49 -1.95 3.76
N THR A 138 -7.44 -3.22 3.37
CA THR A 138 -8.66 -3.95 3.01
C THR A 138 -9.16 -4.81 4.16
N ASP A 139 -10.39 -5.31 4.03
CA ASP A 139 -11.00 -6.27 4.94
C ASP A 139 -10.64 -7.74 4.64
N THR A 140 -9.54 -7.98 3.93
CA THR A 140 -9.00 -9.34 3.68
C THR A 140 -8.59 -10.07 4.96
N ILE A 141 -8.29 -9.32 6.01
CA ILE A 141 -8.05 -9.80 7.37
C ILE A 141 -9.09 -9.16 8.26
N SER A 142 -9.71 -9.95 9.13
CA SER A 142 -10.68 -9.45 10.09
C SER A 142 -10.07 -8.36 10.96
N PHE A 143 -10.67 -7.18 10.92
CA PHE A 143 -10.21 -6.03 11.69
C PHE A 143 -10.86 -6.04 13.07
N ASP A 144 -10.04 -5.93 14.10
CA ASP A 144 -10.50 -5.79 15.47
C ASP A 144 -10.94 -4.34 15.72
N GLU A 145 -12.21 -4.12 16.03
CA GLU A 145 -12.77 -2.79 16.28
C GLU A 145 -12.07 -2.05 17.44
N GLU A 146 -11.45 -2.79 18.39
CA GLU A 146 -10.66 -2.19 19.46
C GLU A 146 -9.37 -1.52 18.94
N LYS A 147 -8.90 -1.89 17.75
CA LYS A 147 -7.76 -1.30 17.06
C LYS A 147 -8.12 -0.11 16.18
N LYS A 148 -9.39 0.27 16.12
CA LYS A 148 -9.86 1.35 15.27
C LYS A 148 -9.27 2.69 15.71
N THR A 149 -8.74 3.42 14.75
CA THR A 149 -8.24 4.79 14.93
C THR A 149 -8.78 5.66 13.80
N ASP A 150 -8.81 6.97 14.01
CA ASP A 150 -9.28 7.93 12.99
C ASP A 150 -8.40 7.93 11.72
N LYS A 151 -7.18 7.39 11.80
CA LYS A 151 -6.26 7.29 10.66
C LYS A 151 -6.59 6.13 9.73
N ILE A 152 -7.28 5.07 10.19
CA ILE A 152 -7.48 3.82 9.44
C ILE A 152 -8.79 3.85 8.66
N LYS A 153 -8.68 3.78 7.33
CA LYS A 153 -9.78 3.54 6.39
C LYS A 153 -9.74 2.10 5.91
N ILE A 154 -10.83 1.37 6.11
CA ILE A 154 -10.99 -0.01 5.64
C ILE A 154 -11.77 0.00 4.34
N VAL A 155 -11.23 -0.66 3.30
CA VAL A 155 -11.84 -0.84 1.99
C VAL A 155 -12.32 -2.28 1.88
N SER A 156 -13.63 -2.47 1.66
CA SER A 156 -14.17 -3.82 1.51
C SER A 156 -13.92 -4.37 0.12
N VAL A 157 -13.36 -5.58 0.08
CA VAL A 157 -13.13 -6.37 -1.14
C VAL A 157 -14.22 -7.41 -1.37
N ALA A 158 -15.26 -7.43 -0.55
CA ALA A 158 -16.34 -8.42 -0.61
C ALA A 158 -17.03 -8.45 -1.97
N LYS A 159 -17.21 -7.28 -2.60
CA LYS A 159 -17.88 -7.17 -3.90
C LYS A 159 -17.09 -7.86 -5.01
N ILE A 160 -15.79 -7.60 -5.11
CA ILE A 160 -14.96 -8.20 -6.17
C ILE A 160 -14.81 -9.72 -5.96
N PHE A 161 -14.68 -10.17 -4.72
CA PHE A 161 -14.64 -11.60 -4.40
C PHE A 161 -15.98 -12.29 -4.71
N GLY A 162 -17.11 -11.68 -4.35
CA GLY A 162 -18.43 -12.19 -4.68
C GLY A 162 -18.65 -12.34 -6.18
N GLU A 163 -18.24 -11.34 -6.97
CA GLU A 163 -18.31 -11.40 -8.42
C GLU A 163 -17.37 -12.46 -9.00
N ALA A 164 -16.15 -12.58 -8.49
CA ALA A 164 -15.22 -13.63 -8.91
C ALA A 164 -15.79 -15.04 -8.66
N VAL A 165 -16.38 -15.27 -7.49
CA VAL A 165 -17.04 -16.55 -7.16
C VAL A 165 -18.21 -16.83 -8.12
N ASN A 166 -19.05 -15.81 -8.41
CA ASN A 166 -20.18 -15.94 -9.32
C ASN A 166 -19.70 -16.30 -10.73
N ARG A 167 -18.66 -15.63 -11.26
CA ARG A 167 -18.08 -15.92 -12.57
C ARG A 167 -17.49 -17.32 -12.65
N VAL A 168 -16.73 -17.74 -11.64
CA VAL A 168 -16.18 -19.09 -11.57
C VAL A 168 -17.29 -20.13 -11.59
N HIS A 169 -18.38 -19.90 -10.83
CA HIS A 169 -19.54 -20.80 -10.78
C HIS A 169 -20.22 -20.94 -12.15
N ASN A 170 -20.33 -19.83 -12.90
CA ASN A 170 -20.97 -19.80 -14.21
C ASN A 170 -20.03 -20.16 -15.37
N GLY A 171 -18.75 -20.47 -15.11
CA GLY A 171 -17.75 -20.75 -16.15
C GLY A 171 -17.31 -19.52 -16.96
N GLU A 172 -17.50 -18.33 -16.41
CA GLU A 172 -17.12 -17.06 -17.03
C GLU A 172 -15.68 -16.67 -16.70
N SER A 173 -15.09 -15.76 -17.52
CA SER A 173 -13.74 -15.27 -17.29
C SER A 173 -13.67 -14.32 -16.09
N VAL A 174 -12.78 -14.62 -15.15
CA VAL A 174 -12.46 -13.75 -14.01
C VAL A 174 -11.59 -12.56 -14.47
N SER A 175 -10.80 -12.72 -15.55
CA SER A 175 -9.91 -11.66 -16.05
C SER A 175 -10.66 -10.38 -16.43
N ALA A 176 -11.93 -10.50 -16.83
CA ALA A 176 -12.79 -9.34 -17.15
C ALA A 176 -13.06 -8.42 -15.93
N LEU A 177 -12.77 -8.88 -14.70
CA LEU A 177 -12.87 -8.04 -13.48
C LEU A 177 -11.70 -7.06 -13.35
N PHE A 178 -10.62 -7.26 -14.11
CA PHE A 178 -9.36 -6.52 -14.02
C PHE A 178 -9.05 -5.66 -15.24
N GLU A 179 -10.02 -5.52 -16.14
CA GLU A 179 -9.95 -4.59 -17.29
C GLU A 179 -10.43 -3.20 -16.83
N LEU A 180 -9.53 -2.19 -16.93
CA LEU A 180 -9.83 -0.77 -16.71
C LEU A 180 -10.33 -0.12 -17.97
#